data_7236132f6727dcbb0d494ed6ec80ce8e
#
_entry.id   7236132f6727dcbb0d494ed6ec80ce8e
#
_cell.length_a   1.000
_cell.length_b   1.000
_cell.length_c   1.000
_cell.angle_alpha   90.00
_cell.angle_beta   90.00
_cell.angle_gamma   90.00
#
_symmetry.space_group_name_H-M   'P 1'
#
loop_
_entity.id
_entity.type
_entity.pdbx_description
1 polymer ?
#
loop_
_entity_poly.entity_id
_entity_poly.type
_entity_poly.pdbx_seq_one_letter_code
_entity_poly.pdbx_strand_id
1 'polypeptide(L)'
;MNGLHLIQYLKEASYPVTGTPLVAFLGDSVTHGAFECLQGAGENCNFDFDAVYHAVLARELRRINNWLPVSILNAGVGGDSAKGPLARIDRDVIARRPDLCVVNFALNDVNDPLEVYRASLGEVFDRLAAAGIPVILLTPNMMNTYVHPDTIPMYRAYAAVTADYQNSGRMDAYVDAARALAAERDIPVADTYRRWKSLAAAG
;
A
#
# COMPACT_ATOMS: atom_id res chain seq x y z
N MET A 1 13.45 7.99 9.30
CA MET A 1 13.92 8.53 7.97
C MET A 1 12.67 8.72 7.13
N ASN A 2 12.39 9.89 6.54
CA ASN A 2 11.29 10.02 5.57
C ASN A 2 11.79 9.65 4.17
N GLY A 3 10.87 9.57 3.17
CA GLY A 3 11.26 9.15 1.82
C GLY A 3 12.34 10.02 1.16
N LEU A 4 12.35 11.33 1.44
CA LEU A 4 13.39 12.24 0.96
C LEU A 4 14.75 11.93 1.59
N HIS A 5 14.80 11.67 2.89
CA HIS A 5 16.02 11.28 3.59
C HIS A 5 16.55 9.93 3.10
N LEU A 6 15.68 8.99 2.75
CA LEU A 6 16.10 7.72 2.15
C LEU A 6 16.80 7.93 0.81
N ILE A 7 16.23 8.73 -0.09
CA ILE A 7 16.83 9.03 -1.40
C ILE A 7 18.16 9.78 -1.24
N GLN A 8 18.23 10.74 -0.34
CA GLN A 8 19.46 11.46 -0.05
C GLN A 8 20.54 10.51 0.51
N TYR A 9 20.18 9.66 1.48
CA TYR A 9 21.09 8.65 2.02
C TYR A 9 21.62 7.72 0.92
N LEU A 10 20.77 7.24 0.02
CA LEU A 10 21.18 6.37 -1.08
C LEU A 10 22.17 7.07 -2.04
N LYS A 11 22.01 8.38 -2.27
CA LYS A 11 22.91 9.16 -3.14
C LYS A 11 24.26 9.46 -2.49
N GLU A 12 24.28 9.69 -1.18
CA GLU A 12 25.46 10.15 -0.43
C GLU A 12 26.27 9.00 0.19
N ALA A 13 25.64 7.85 0.43
CA ALA A 13 26.29 6.71 1.04
C ALA A 13 27.49 6.22 0.17
N SER A 14 28.64 6.07 0.81
CA SER A 14 29.88 5.59 0.18
C SER A 14 30.36 4.29 0.82
N TYR A 15 31.11 3.50 0.08
CA TYR A 15 31.72 2.28 0.61
C TYR A 15 32.87 2.60 1.58
N PRO A 16 33.05 1.85 2.71
CA PRO A 16 32.13 0.83 3.22
C PRO A 16 30.91 1.43 3.94
N VAL A 17 29.76 0.78 3.81
CA VAL A 17 28.55 1.17 4.56
C VAL A 17 28.40 0.34 5.82
N THR A 18 27.82 0.93 6.85
CA THR A 18 27.62 0.30 8.16
C THR A 18 26.22 -0.31 8.34
N GLY A 19 25.35 -0.15 7.38
CA GLY A 19 23.99 -0.71 7.41
C GLY A 19 23.23 -0.48 6.12
N THR A 20 22.12 -1.19 5.97
CA THR A 20 21.20 -1.07 4.83
C THR A 20 19.84 -0.58 5.29
N PRO A 21 19.22 0.39 4.59
CA PRO A 21 17.89 0.84 4.95
C PRO A 21 16.87 -0.30 4.88
N LEU A 22 15.98 -0.38 5.88
CA LEU A 22 14.86 -1.28 5.92
C LEU A 22 13.57 -0.49 5.70
N VAL A 23 12.85 -0.78 4.60
CA VAL A 23 11.56 -0.17 4.30
C VAL A 23 10.46 -1.22 4.47
N ALA A 24 9.53 -0.96 5.38
CA ALA A 24 8.35 -1.80 5.58
C ALA A 24 7.19 -1.33 4.70
N PHE A 25 6.42 -2.29 4.21
CA PHE A 25 5.18 -2.06 3.46
C PHE A 25 4.05 -2.78 4.18
N LEU A 26 3.16 -2.00 4.79
CA LEU A 26 2.01 -2.48 5.54
C LEU A 26 0.74 -2.24 4.72
N GLY A 27 0.00 -3.30 4.41
CA GLY A 27 -1.18 -3.18 3.56
C GLY A 27 -1.95 -4.48 3.41
N ASP A 28 -2.82 -4.49 2.42
CA ASP A 28 -3.73 -5.55 2.06
C ASP A 28 -3.15 -6.53 1.00
N SER A 29 -4.03 -7.13 0.18
CA SER A 29 -3.65 -8.06 -0.88
C SER A 29 -2.74 -7.44 -1.95
N VAL A 30 -2.90 -6.16 -2.27
CA VAL A 30 -2.05 -5.46 -3.26
C VAL A 30 -0.62 -5.34 -2.72
N THR A 31 -0.47 -5.03 -1.45
CA THR A 31 0.84 -5.03 -0.78
C THR A 31 1.40 -6.44 -0.64
N HIS A 32 0.55 -7.43 -0.37
CA HIS A 32 0.96 -8.84 -0.31
C HIS A 32 1.55 -9.30 -1.65
N GLY A 33 0.98 -8.91 -2.78
CA GLY A 33 1.43 -9.26 -4.13
C GLY A 33 0.35 -9.78 -5.06
N ALA A 34 -0.94 -9.55 -4.73
CA ALA A 34 -2.05 -9.92 -5.60
C ALA A 34 -2.15 -8.96 -6.79
N PHE A 35 -2.38 -9.52 -7.98
CA PHE A 35 -2.47 -8.77 -9.23
C PHE A 35 -3.87 -8.82 -9.83
N GLU A 36 -4.32 -10.01 -10.20
CA GLU A 36 -5.55 -10.13 -10.99
C GLU A 36 -6.34 -11.40 -10.64
N CYS A 37 -7.64 -11.35 -10.90
CA CYS A 37 -8.57 -12.45 -10.74
C CYS A 37 -9.25 -12.75 -12.08
N LEU A 38 -8.45 -12.89 -13.15
CA LEU A 38 -8.91 -13.19 -14.51
C LEU A 38 -8.71 -14.69 -14.84
N GLN A 39 -9.59 -15.23 -15.67
CA GLN A 39 -9.45 -16.59 -16.20
C GLN A 39 -8.13 -16.70 -16.97
N GLY A 40 -7.39 -17.77 -16.72
CA GLY A 40 -6.05 -17.95 -17.29
C GLY A 40 -4.92 -17.68 -16.33
N ALA A 41 -5.17 -16.92 -15.26
CA ALA A 41 -4.21 -16.72 -14.15
C ALA A 41 -4.32 -17.82 -13.07
N GLY A 42 -5.20 -18.82 -13.26
CA GLY A 42 -5.52 -19.88 -12.31
C GLY A 42 -6.95 -19.80 -11.77
N GLU A 43 -7.26 -20.66 -10.79
CA GLU A 43 -8.61 -20.68 -10.18
C GLU A 43 -8.82 -19.57 -9.12
N ASN A 44 -7.74 -18.90 -8.72
CA ASN A 44 -7.71 -17.83 -7.71
C ASN A 44 -6.99 -16.59 -8.23
N CYS A 45 -6.93 -15.53 -7.39
CA CYS A 45 -6.10 -14.38 -7.69
C CYS A 45 -4.65 -14.80 -7.99
N ASN A 46 -4.10 -14.21 -9.03
CA ASN A 46 -2.68 -14.34 -9.34
C ASN A 46 -1.84 -13.51 -8.37
N PHE A 47 -0.79 -14.11 -7.81
CA PHE A 47 0.20 -13.45 -6.97
C PHE A 47 1.54 -13.43 -7.69
N ASP A 48 2.17 -12.25 -7.75
CA ASP A 48 3.52 -12.08 -8.32
C ASP A 48 4.36 -11.24 -7.36
N PHE A 49 5.25 -11.90 -6.63
CA PHE A 49 6.11 -11.26 -5.64
C PHE A 49 7.29 -10.51 -6.25
N ASP A 50 7.61 -10.72 -7.52
CA ASP A 50 8.67 -10.03 -8.24
C ASP A 50 8.17 -8.76 -8.94
N ALA A 51 6.89 -8.75 -9.33
CA ALA A 51 6.23 -7.61 -9.98
C ALA A 51 5.46 -6.71 -9.00
N VAL A 52 5.29 -7.10 -7.73
CA VAL A 52 4.63 -6.26 -6.73
C VAL A 52 5.34 -4.91 -6.57
N TYR A 53 4.57 -3.85 -6.36
CA TYR A 53 5.06 -2.46 -6.43
C TYR A 53 6.31 -2.18 -5.56
N HIS A 54 6.42 -2.77 -4.39
CA HIS A 54 7.60 -2.58 -3.52
C HIS A 54 8.83 -3.34 -4.01
N ALA A 55 8.68 -4.49 -4.69
CA ALA A 55 9.80 -5.18 -5.34
C ALA A 55 10.32 -4.37 -6.52
N VAL A 56 9.40 -3.79 -7.31
CA VAL A 56 9.74 -2.84 -8.40
C VAL A 56 10.47 -1.62 -7.83
N LEU A 57 9.94 -1.01 -6.77
CA LEU A 57 10.58 0.13 -6.09
C LEU A 57 11.98 -0.21 -5.60
N ALA A 58 12.17 -1.36 -4.95
CA ALA A 58 13.49 -1.79 -4.48
C ALA A 58 14.50 -1.93 -5.63
N ARG A 59 14.05 -2.44 -6.78
CA ARG A 59 14.88 -2.53 -7.98
C ARG A 59 15.27 -1.15 -8.51
N GLU A 60 14.34 -0.19 -8.53
CA GLU A 60 14.63 1.18 -8.96
C GLU A 60 15.55 1.91 -7.96
N LEU A 61 15.38 1.72 -6.67
CA LEU A 61 16.26 2.31 -5.65
C LEU A 61 17.70 1.79 -5.77
N ARG A 62 17.89 0.50 -6.10
CA ARG A 62 19.23 -0.08 -6.35
C ARG A 62 19.94 0.53 -7.56
N ARG A 63 19.23 1.16 -8.48
CA ARG A 63 19.83 1.91 -9.60
C ARG A 63 20.46 3.22 -9.16
N ILE A 64 20.03 3.80 -8.03
CA ILE A 64 20.62 5.01 -7.45
C ILE A 64 21.99 4.68 -6.86
N ASN A 65 22.09 3.51 -6.21
CA ASN A 65 23.34 3.01 -5.65
C ASN A 65 23.34 1.47 -5.71
N ASN A 66 24.10 0.91 -6.66
CA ASN A 66 24.05 -0.50 -7.02
C ASN A 66 24.71 -1.45 -6.01
N TRP A 67 25.52 -0.95 -5.09
CA TRP A 67 26.18 -1.74 -4.05
C TRP A 67 25.57 -1.54 -2.66
N LEU A 68 24.65 -0.61 -2.49
CA LEU A 68 23.88 -0.40 -1.27
C LEU A 68 22.47 -1.00 -1.42
N PRO A 69 22.22 -2.22 -0.90
CA PRO A 69 20.91 -2.82 -0.99
C PRO A 69 19.90 -2.10 -0.09
N VAL A 70 18.66 -1.97 -0.55
CA VAL A 70 17.51 -1.61 0.27
C VAL A 70 16.80 -2.90 0.66
N SER A 71 16.63 -3.13 1.95
CA SER A 71 15.85 -4.25 2.47
C SER A 71 14.36 -3.92 2.45
N ILE A 72 13.56 -4.86 1.98
CA ILE A 72 12.10 -4.73 1.93
C ILE A 72 11.47 -5.70 2.93
N LEU A 73 10.59 -5.17 3.77
CA LEU A 73 9.71 -5.94 4.64
C LEU A 73 8.29 -5.87 4.08
N ASN A 74 7.83 -6.95 3.46
CA ASN A 74 6.44 -7.08 3.03
C ASN A 74 5.58 -7.54 4.21
N ALA A 75 4.76 -6.65 4.75
CA ALA A 75 3.76 -6.90 5.79
C ALA A 75 2.33 -6.81 5.26
N GLY A 76 2.13 -7.04 3.95
CA GLY A 76 0.82 -7.14 3.31
C GLY A 76 0.15 -8.48 3.63
N VAL A 77 -1.16 -8.44 3.83
CA VAL A 77 -2.00 -9.63 4.06
C VAL A 77 -3.24 -9.57 3.16
N GLY A 78 -3.47 -10.63 2.38
CA GLY A 78 -4.64 -10.70 1.50
C GLY A 78 -5.96 -10.56 2.24
N GLY A 79 -6.85 -9.69 1.75
CA GLY A 79 -8.16 -9.43 2.37
C GLY A 79 -8.13 -8.53 3.61
N ASP A 80 -6.96 -8.05 4.05
CA ASP A 80 -6.84 -7.22 5.24
C ASP A 80 -7.38 -5.80 5.02
N SER A 81 -7.79 -5.16 6.10
CA SER A 81 -8.20 -3.76 6.16
C SER A 81 -7.33 -3.02 7.18
N ALA A 82 -7.46 -1.70 7.30
CA ALA A 82 -6.70 -0.91 8.29
C ALA A 82 -6.92 -1.38 9.74
N LYS A 83 -7.98 -2.13 10.02
CA LYS A 83 -8.26 -2.72 11.32
C LYS A 83 -7.36 -3.93 11.63
N GLY A 84 -7.01 -4.76 10.64
CA GLY A 84 -6.22 -5.97 10.84
C GLY A 84 -4.84 -5.73 11.44
N PRO A 85 -4.07 -4.72 10.98
CA PRO A 85 -2.79 -4.35 11.58
C PRO A 85 -2.83 -4.11 13.07
N LEU A 86 -3.94 -3.65 13.65
CA LEU A 86 -4.02 -3.35 15.08
C LEU A 86 -3.68 -4.55 15.97
N ALA A 87 -3.88 -5.77 15.46
CA ALA A 87 -3.53 -7.01 16.16
C ALA A 87 -2.10 -7.51 15.87
N ARG A 88 -1.42 -7.00 14.82
CA ARG A 88 -0.18 -7.59 14.32
C ARG A 88 0.98 -6.61 14.08
N ILE A 89 0.72 -5.29 14.07
CA ILE A 89 1.70 -4.27 13.71
C ILE A 89 2.96 -4.29 14.59
N ASP A 90 2.80 -4.59 15.89
CA ASP A 90 3.93 -4.67 16.82
C ASP A 90 4.89 -5.80 16.44
N ARG A 91 4.35 -6.98 16.10
CA ARG A 91 5.12 -8.16 15.68
C ARG A 91 5.69 -7.99 14.28
N ASP A 92 4.85 -7.54 13.33
CA ASP A 92 5.16 -7.60 11.90
C ASP A 92 6.00 -6.42 11.43
N VAL A 93 5.85 -5.25 12.06
CA VAL A 93 6.51 -4.01 11.65
C VAL A 93 7.38 -3.42 12.76
N ILE A 94 6.79 -3.07 13.92
CA ILE A 94 7.48 -2.27 14.94
C ILE A 94 8.69 -3.01 15.52
N ALA A 95 8.56 -4.30 15.82
CA ALA A 95 9.66 -5.12 16.32
C ALA A 95 10.84 -5.25 15.32
N ARG A 96 10.60 -4.97 14.03
CA ARG A 96 11.63 -5.00 12.99
C ARG A 96 12.40 -3.69 12.87
N ARG A 97 11.91 -2.61 13.52
CA ARG A 97 12.52 -1.28 13.52
C ARG A 97 12.87 -0.75 12.12
N PRO A 98 11.90 -0.69 11.19
CA PRO A 98 12.17 -0.16 9.86
C PRO A 98 12.53 1.32 9.91
N ASP A 99 13.35 1.77 8.95
CA ASP A 99 13.70 3.18 8.79
C ASP A 99 12.54 3.99 8.18
N LEU A 100 11.59 3.30 7.55
CA LEU A 100 10.41 3.89 6.91
C LEU A 100 9.32 2.83 6.83
N CYS A 101 8.05 3.22 7.06
CA CYS A 101 6.89 2.39 6.78
C CYS A 101 6.00 3.05 5.73
N VAL A 102 5.70 2.32 4.66
CA VAL A 102 4.68 2.71 3.66
C VAL A 102 3.39 1.99 4.02
N VAL A 103 2.31 2.75 4.22
CA VAL A 103 0.99 2.22 4.62
C VAL A 103 0.01 2.37 3.45
N ASN A 104 -0.65 1.27 3.08
CA ASN A 104 -1.60 1.21 1.96
C ASN A 104 -2.84 0.38 2.36
N PHE A 105 -3.96 1.07 2.58
CA PHE A 105 -5.27 0.48 2.86
C PHE A 105 -6.38 1.31 2.18
N ALA A 106 -7.53 0.80 2.05
CA ALA A 106 -8.87 1.29 1.73
C ALA A 106 -9.67 0.31 0.85
N LEU A 107 -9.00 -0.55 0.05
CA LEU A 107 -9.71 -1.42 -0.92
C LEU A 107 -10.67 -2.41 -0.25
N ASN A 108 -10.36 -2.88 0.94
CA ASN A 108 -11.25 -3.75 1.71
C ASN A 108 -12.07 -2.97 2.75
N ASP A 109 -11.53 -1.83 3.20
CA ASP A 109 -12.16 -0.97 4.20
C ASP A 109 -13.50 -0.40 3.72
N VAL A 110 -13.69 -0.23 2.41
CA VAL A 110 -14.96 0.24 1.81
C VAL A 110 -16.15 -0.68 2.11
N ASN A 111 -15.92 -1.89 2.58
CA ASN A 111 -16.97 -2.81 3.03
C ASN A 111 -17.48 -2.49 4.45
N ASP A 112 -16.68 -1.78 5.25
CA ASP A 112 -17.01 -1.33 6.61
C ASP A 112 -17.50 0.15 6.59
N PRO A 113 -18.08 0.67 7.69
CA PRO A 113 -18.36 2.10 7.83
C PRO A 113 -17.08 2.96 7.76
N LEU A 114 -17.19 4.15 7.17
CA LEU A 114 -16.05 5.08 6.97
C LEU A 114 -15.37 5.47 8.29
N GLU A 115 -16.15 5.64 9.37
CA GLU A 115 -15.64 5.97 10.69
C GLU A 115 -14.77 4.86 11.28
N VAL A 116 -15.06 3.59 11.00
CA VAL A 116 -14.23 2.45 11.40
C VAL A 116 -12.88 2.49 10.70
N TYR A 117 -12.88 2.76 9.39
CA TYR A 117 -11.66 2.95 8.62
C TYR A 117 -10.82 4.11 9.17
N ARG A 118 -11.43 5.29 9.36
CA ARG A 118 -10.75 6.47 9.91
C ARG A 118 -10.11 6.18 11.27
N ALA A 119 -10.84 5.57 12.17
CA ALA A 119 -10.33 5.23 13.50
C ALA A 119 -9.16 4.25 13.42
N SER A 120 -9.30 3.19 12.61
CA SER A 120 -8.29 2.14 12.49
C SER A 120 -7.01 2.65 11.81
N LEU A 121 -7.13 3.39 10.70
CA LEU A 121 -5.98 3.97 10.00
C LEU A 121 -5.27 5.02 10.87
N GLY A 122 -6.03 5.85 11.59
CA GLY A 122 -5.50 6.80 12.55
C GLY A 122 -4.67 6.11 13.63
N GLU A 123 -5.18 5.04 14.23
CA GLU A 123 -4.48 4.24 15.24
C GLU A 123 -3.19 3.61 14.67
N VAL A 124 -3.21 3.12 13.42
CA VAL A 124 -2.00 2.61 12.74
C VAL A 124 -0.93 3.69 12.66
N PHE A 125 -1.29 4.91 12.24
CA PHE A 125 -0.35 6.02 12.16
C PHE A 125 0.19 6.42 13.53
N ASP A 126 -0.68 6.50 14.53
CA ASP A 126 -0.30 6.90 15.88
C ASP A 126 0.66 5.87 16.54
N ARG A 127 0.45 4.57 16.32
CA ARG A 127 1.36 3.52 16.81
C ARG A 127 2.73 3.55 16.13
N LEU A 128 2.78 3.78 14.82
CA LEU A 128 4.05 3.94 14.11
C LEU A 128 4.79 5.18 14.57
N ALA A 129 4.09 6.30 14.76
CA ALA A 129 4.66 7.54 15.28
C ALA A 129 5.19 7.36 16.70
N ALA A 130 4.45 6.69 17.60
CA ALA A 130 4.88 6.38 18.95
C ALA A 130 6.14 5.49 18.99
N ALA A 131 6.32 4.63 17.98
CA ALA A 131 7.52 3.82 17.80
C ALA A 131 8.67 4.57 17.12
N GLY A 132 8.49 5.85 16.75
CA GLY A 132 9.50 6.66 16.04
C GLY A 132 9.72 6.24 14.59
N ILE A 133 8.78 5.52 13.98
CA ILE A 133 8.86 5.05 12.60
C ILE A 133 8.18 6.05 11.68
N PRO A 134 8.93 6.72 10.78
CA PRO A 134 8.35 7.61 9.78
C PRO A 134 7.40 6.87 8.84
N VAL A 135 6.34 7.55 8.39
CA VAL A 135 5.31 6.97 7.55
C VAL A 135 5.20 7.71 6.21
N ILE A 136 4.91 6.99 5.15
CA ILE A 136 4.34 7.51 3.90
C ILE A 136 2.98 6.82 3.72
N LEU A 137 1.92 7.59 3.50
CA LEU A 137 0.65 7.06 3.02
C LEU A 137 0.77 6.82 1.51
N LEU A 138 0.59 5.59 1.08
CA LEU A 138 0.38 5.25 -0.32
C LEU A 138 -1.13 5.06 -0.54
N THR A 139 -1.77 5.94 -1.30
CA THR A 139 -3.18 5.71 -1.66
C THR A 139 -3.28 4.49 -2.59
N PRO A 140 -4.34 3.68 -2.50
CA PRO A 140 -4.44 2.46 -3.31
C PRO A 140 -4.61 2.76 -4.81
N ASN A 141 -4.61 1.74 -5.63
CA ASN A 141 -5.12 1.80 -7.00
C ASN A 141 -6.63 2.04 -7.01
N MET A 142 -7.18 2.40 -8.17
CA MET A 142 -8.63 2.37 -8.41
C MET A 142 -9.15 0.93 -8.31
N MET A 143 -10.41 0.80 -7.94
CA MET A 143 -11.18 -0.42 -8.20
C MET A 143 -11.59 -0.49 -9.66
N ASN A 144 -12.09 -1.64 -10.08
CA ASN A 144 -12.71 -1.82 -11.39
C ASN A 144 -13.94 -0.92 -11.54
N THR A 145 -14.21 -0.50 -12.76
CA THR A 145 -15.42 0.31 -13.11
C THR A 145 -16.49 -0.53 -13.81
N TYR A 146 -16.18 -1.75 -14.19
CA TYR A 146 -17.06 -2.75 -14.78
C TYR A 146 -16.56 -4.16 -14.45
N VAL A 147 -17.41 -5.16 -14.70
CA VAL A 147 -17.01 -6.57 -14.58
C VAL A 147 -16.43 -7.03 -15.91
N HIS A 148 -15.15 -7.35 -15.94
CA HIS A 148 -14.52 -7.86 -17.16
C HIS A 148 -15.09 -9.23 -17.54
N PRO A 149 -15.31 -9.54 -18.85
CA PRO A 149 -15.85 -10.84 -19.29
C PRO A 149 -15.03 -12.04 -18.79
N ASP A 150 -13.72 -11.89 -18.69
CA ASP A 150 -12.80 -12.93 -18.24
C ASP A 150 -12.63 -12.99 -16.72
N THR A 151 -13.37 -12.19 -15.94
CA THR A 151 -13.35 -12.32 -14.48
C THR A 151 -13.74 -13.74 -14.07
N ILE A 152 -12.93 -14.35 -13.20
CA ILE A 152 -13.20 -15.69 -12.66
C ILE A 152 -14.62 -15.73 -12.09
N PRO A 153 -15.44 -16.74 -12.42
CA PRO A 153 -16.87 -16.77 -12.12
C PRO A 153 -17.20 -16.50 -10.65
N MET A 154 -16.41 -17.05 -9.72
CA MET A 154 -16.62 -16.87 -8.28
C MET A 154 -16.45 -15.41 -7.81
N TYR A 155 -15.70 -14.58 -8.53
CA TYR A 155 -15.45 -13.18 -8.19
C TYR A 155 -16.36 -12.18 -8.91
N ARG A 156 -17.17 -12.62 -9.90
CA ARG A 156 -18.02 -11.70 -10.70
C ARG A 156 -19.00 -10.90 -9.85
N ALA A 157 -19.65 -11.54 -8.89
CA ALA A 157 -20.59 -10.86 -8.00
C ALA A 157 -19.87 -9.78 -7.16
N TYR A 158 -18.70 -10.11 -6.62
CA TYR A 158 -17.90 -9.15 -5.86
C TYR A 158 -17.33 -8.03 -6.76
N ALA A 159 -16.91 -8.36 -7.98
CA ALA A 159 -16.46 -7.37 -8.94
C ALA A 159 -17.56 -6.37 -9.34
N ALA A 160 -18.83 -6.78 -9.33
CA ALA A 160 -19.95 -5.86 -9.53
C ALA A 160 -20.11 -4.90 -8.34
N VAL A 161 -19.95 -5.38 -7.12
CA VAL A 161 -19.99 -4.55 -5.90
C VAL A 161 -18.84 -3.54 -5.89
N THR A 162 -17.62 -3.97 -6.20
CA THR A 162 -16.45 -3.06 -6.22
C THR A 162 -16.55 -2.03 -7.35
N ALA A 163 -17.13 -2.39 -8.50
CA ALA A 163 -17.45 -1.45 -9.57
C ALA A 163 -18.45 -0.38 -9.12
N ASP A 164 -19.49 -0.77 -8.37
CA ASP A 164 -20.43 0.19 -7.77
C ASP A 164 -19.74 1.12 -6.78
N TYR A 165 -18.90 0.61 -5.89
CA TYR A 165 -18.11 1.43 -4.96
C TYR A 165 -17.24 2.47 -5.68
N GLN A 166 -16.62 2.10 -6.80
CA GLN A 166 -15.83 3.04 -7.58
C GLN A 166 -16.72 4.07 -8.29
N ASN A 167 -17.79 3.63 -8.95
CA ASN A 167 -18.63 4.49 -9.79
C ASN A 167 -19.55 5.42 -8.97
N SER A 168 -19.96 5.00 -7.77
CA SER A 168 -20.77 5.82 -6.86
C SER A 168 -19.94 6.89 -6.11
N GLY A 169 -18.62 6.87 -6.21
CA GLY A 169 -17.73 7.74 -5.43
C GLY A 169 -17.49 7.29 -3.98
N ARG A 170 -17.99 6.11 -3.59
CA ARG A 170 -17.73 5.56 -2.26
C ARG A 170 -16.22 5.39 -2.02
N MET A 171 -15.49 4.83 -2.99
CA MET A 171 -14.04 4.69 -2.89
C MET A 171 -13.32 6.05 -2.76
N ASP A 172 -13.78 7.07 -3.48
CA ASP A 172 -13.24 8.43 -3.36
C ASP A 172 -13.32 8.95 -1.91
N ALA A 173 -14.45 8.72 -1.22
CA ALA A 173 -14.63 9.15 0.17
C ALA A 173 -13.64 8.50 1.14
N TYR A 174 -13.30 7.22 0.95
CA TYR A 174 -12.30 6.51 1.78
C TYR A 174 -10.88 7.01 1.51
N VAL A 175 -10.53 7.25 0.25
CA VAL A 175 -9.22 7.82 -0.10
C VAL A 175 -9.09 9.26 0.41
N ASP A 176 -10.15 10.07 0.32
CA ASP A 176 -10.14 11.44 0.86
C ASP A 176 -10.01 11.45 2.39
N ALA A 177 -10.65 10.50 3.08
CA ALA A 177 -10.48 10.33 4.52
C ALA A 177 -9.04 9.98 4.88
N ALA A 178 -8.38 9.10 4.11
CA ALA A 178 -6.96 8.77 4.33
C ALA A 178 -6.05 9.99 4.11
N ARG A 179 -6.29 10.78 3.06
CA ARG A 179 -5.56 12.03 2.79
C ARG A 179 -5.72 13.04 3.93
N ALA A 180 -6.94 13.20 4.44
CA ALA A 180 -7.22 14.08 5.58
C ALA A 180 -6.47 13.64 6.83
N LEU A 181 -6.51 12.34 7.17
CA LEU A 181 -5.77 11.77 8.31
C LEU A 181 -4.26 11.95 8.20
N ALA A 182 -3.72 11.81 6.98
CA ALA A 182 -2.31 12.04 6.71
C ALA A 182 -1.93 13.52 6.86
N ALA A 183 -2.78 14.43 6.36
CA ALA A 183 -2.57 15.87 6.51
C ALA A 183 -2.63 16.32 7.98
N GLU A 184 -3.55 15.78 8.78
CA GLU A 184 -3.66 16.04 10.23
C GLU A 184 -2.39 15.65 11.01
N ARG A 185 -1.53 14.79 10.45
CA ARG A 185 -0.33 14.20 11.08
C ARG A 185 0.96 14.53 10.35
N ASP A 186 0.93 15.45 9.39
CA ASP A 186 2.07 15.81 8.54
C ASP A 186 2.72 14.58 7.83
N ILE A 187 1.91 13.56 7.51
CA ILE A 187 2.35 12.36 6.81
C ILE A 187 2.38 12.63 5.30
N PRO A 188 3.52 12.43 4.62
CA PRO A 188 3.60 12.54 3.17
C PRO A 188 2.70 11.54 2.46
N VAL A 189 2.07 11.97 1.35
CA VAL A 189 1.17 11.14 0.54
C VAL A 189 1.78 10.85 -0.82
N ALA A 190 1.96 9.57 -1.13
CA ALA A 190 2.19 9.09 -2.49
C ALA A 190 0.82 8.76 -3.11
N ASP A 191 0.29 9.71 -3.89
CA ASP A 191 -1.10 9.69 -4.36
C ASP A 191 -1.25 8.88 -5.66
N THR A 192 -1.20 7.57 -5.56
CA THR A 192 -1.38 6.64 -6.68
C THR A 192 -2.84 6.60 -7.16
N TYR A 193 -3.82 6.75 -6.26
CA TYR A 193 -5.23 6.79 -6.63
C TYR A 193 -5.53 7.91 -7.64
N ARG A 194 -5.03 9.11 -7.38
CA ARG A 194 -5.16 10.23 -8.32
C ARG A 194 -4.51 9.91 -9.67
N ARG A 195 -3.35 9.25 -9.65
CA ARG A 195 -2.66 8.84 -10.87
C ARG A 195 -3.48 7.83 -11.67
N TRP A 196 -4.06 6.83 -11.02
CA TRP A 196 -4.95 5.86 -11.65
C TRP A 196 -6.18 6.52 -12.26
N LYS A 197 -6.85 7.44 -11.53
CA LYS A 197 -8.00 8.19 -12.08
C LYS A 197 -7.62 9.01 -13.31
N SER A 198 -6.43 9.62 -13.32
CA SER A 198 -5.95 10.36 -14.48
C SER A 198 -5.69 9.45 -15.69
N LEU A 199 -5.14 8.26 -15.47
CA LEU A 199 -4.91 7.27 -16.53
C LEU A 199 -6.26 6.75 -17.08
N ALA A 200 -7.20 6.41 -16.22
CA ALA A 200 -8.52 5.94 -16.63
C ALA A 200 -9.32 7.01 -17.40
N ALA A 201 -9.11 8.29 -17.11
CA ALA A 201 -9.76 9.40 -17.84
C ALA A 201 -9.09 9.67 -19.20
N ALA A 202 -7.87 9.22 -19.42
CA ALA A 202 -7.15 9.40 -20.68
C ALA A 202 -7.40 8.26 -21.69
N GLY A 203 -8.09 7.19 -21.30
CA GLY A 203 -8.43 6.00 -22.12
C GLY A 203 -7.40 4.91 -21.89
#